data_ab8bcdfc0e5f1cfa37bfae66e6971155
#
_entry.id   ab8bcdfc0e5f1cfa37bfae66e6971155
#
_cell.length_a   1.000
_cell.length_b   1.000
_cell.length_c   1.000
_cell.angle_alpha   90.00
_cell.angle_beta   90.00
_cell.angle_gamma   90.00
#
_symmetry.space_group_name_H-M   'P 1'
#
loop_
_entity.id
_entity.type
_entity.pdbx_description
1 polymer ?
#
loop_
_entity_poly.entity_id
_entity_poly.type
_entity_poly.pdbx_seq_one_letter_code
_entity_poly.pdbx_strand_id
1 'polypeptide(L)'
;MNDYNPRPLADLIDPGWARALAPVEERVHELGAMLAQDVEEGLGYLPAGTDVLRAFTYPFDEVKVLIVGQDPYPTPGHAMGLSFSVRPGVALPKSLINIFRELGDDIGCPAPTSGDLTAWSKQGVCLLNRVLTVRPGAPASHRGRGWEEVTQCAIDALVARRRPDGSRAPLVAILWGKDAQSLAPRLGETPIIASPHPSPLSAYRGFFGSRPFSRANALLVEQGARGVDWSLS
;
A
#
# COMPACT_ATOMS: atom_id res chain seq x y z
N MET A 1 26.22 14.36 -15.84
CA MET A 1 25.51 15.23 -14.86
C MET A 1 24.06 14.83 -14.92
N ASN A 2 23.52 14.32 -13.82
CA ASN A 2 22.14 13.79 -13.83
C ASN A 2 21.15 14.97 -13.94
N ASP A 3 20.40 15.05 -15.05
CA ASP A 3 19.38 16.09 -15.28
C ASP A 3 18.08 15.80 -14.48
N TYR A 4 18.17 15.06 -13.36
CA TYR A 4 17.03 14.85 -12.51
C TYR A 4 16.54 16.19 -11.95
N ASN A 5 15.34 16.59 -12.39
CA ASN A 5 14.68 17.81 -11.95
C ASN A 5 13.51 17.41 -11.03
N PRO A 6 13.65 17.55 -9.71
CA PRO A 6 12.59 17.19 -8.78
C PRO A 6 11.35 18.08 -8.99
N ARG A 7 10.16 17.45 -8.98
CA ARG A 7 8.89 18.16 -8.99
C ARG A 7 8.33 18.22 -7.57
N PRO A 8 7.64 19.32 -7.18
CA PRO A 8 6.94 19.39 -5.91
C PRO A 8 5.94 18.25 -5.74
N LEU A 9 5.83 17.70 -4.53
CA LEU A 9 4.84 16.65 -4.24
C LEU A 9 3.41 17.10 -4.54
N ALA A 10 3.11 18.38 -4.37
CA ALA A 10 1.80 18.96 -4.68
C ALA A 10 1.39 18.79 -6.15
N ASP A 11 2.34 18.60 -7.06
CA ASP A 11 2.09 18.37 -8.50
C ASP A 11 1.94 16.89 -8.85
N LEU A 12 2.25 15.99 -7.92
CA LEU A 12 2.38 14.56 -8.18
C LEU A 12 1.32 13.71 -7.47
N ILE A 13 0.83 14.17 -6.31
CA ILE A 13 -0.04 13.40 -5.43
C ILE A 13 -1.23 14.24 -4.95
N ASP A 14 -2.16 13.60 -4.24
CA ASP A 14 -3.31 14.31 -3.63
C ASP A 14 -2.84 15.42 -2.68
N PRO A 15 -3.50 16.59 -2.66
CA PRO A 15 -3.08 17.71 -1.81
C PRO A 15 -3.04 17.39 -0.31
N GLY A 16 -3.88 16.50 0.19
CA GLY A 16 -3.84 16.04 1.58
C GLY A 16 -2.56 15.25 1.86
N TRP A 17 -2.18 14.36 0.96
CA TRP A 17 -0.92 13.64 1.04
C TRP A 17 0.29 14.55 0.87
N ALA A 18 0.25 15.54 -0.03
CA ALA A 18 1.35 16.49 -0.20
C ALA A 18 1.63 17.25 1.10
N ARG A 19 0.59 17.70 1.81
CA ARG A 19 0.74 18.32 3.14
C ARG A 19 1.30 17.33 4.19
N ALA A 20 0.79 16.11 4.19
CA ALA A 20 1.21 15.07 5.14
C ALA A 20 2.67 14.66 4.96
N LEU A 21 3.14 14.61 3.72
CA LEU A 21 4.50 14.21 3.36
C LEU A 21 5.48 15.38 3.20
N ALA A 22 5.06 16.62 3.40
CA ALA A 22 5.93 17.79 3.34
C ALA A 22 7.21 17.66 4.20
N PRO A 23 7.19 17.05 5.42
CA PRO A 23 8.40 16.86 6.21
C PRO A 23 9.46 15.95 5.57
N VAL A 24 9.07 15.13 4.61
CA VAL A 24 9.94 14.14 3.92
C VAL A 24 10.05 14.39 2.42
N GLU A 25 9.61 15.55 1.93
CA GLU A 25 9.65 15.87 0.50
C GLU A 25 11.07 15.87 -0.06
N GLU A 26 12.03 16.46 0.67
CA GLU A 26 13.44 16.42 0.29
C GLU A 26 13.95 14.98 0.18
N ARG A 27 13.54 14.12 1.12
CA ARG A 27 13.87 12.68 1.07
C ARG A 27 13.30 11.99 -0.17
N VAL A 28 12.08 12.34 -0.58
CA VAL A 28 11.51 11.83 -1.83
C VAL A 28 12.32 12.29 -3.05
N HIS A 29 12.81 13.52 -3.05
CA HIS A 29 13.67 14.04 -4.13
C HIS A 29 15.02 13.32 -4.19
N GLU A 30 15.67 13.07 -3.04
CA GLU A 30 16.91 12.27 -2.97
C GLU A 30 16.69 10.85 -3.52
N LEU A 31 15.58 10.21 -3.18
CA LEU A 31 15.21 8.90 -3.70
C LEU A 31 14.96 8.95 -5.21
N GLY A 32 14.35 10.01 -5.72
CA GLY A 32 14.20 10.23 -7.16
C GLY A 32 15.55 10.33 -7.88
N ALA A 33 16.52 11.05 -7.29
CA ALA A 33 17.88 11.13 -7.83
C ALA A 33 18.59 9.75 -7.83
N MET A 34 18.42 8.96 -6.76
CA MET A 34 18.90 7.58 -6.69
C MET A 34 18.30 6.71 -7.81
N LEU A 35 17.00 6.84 -8.08
CA LEU A 35 16.33 6.09 -9.15
C LEU A 35 16.85 6.50 -10.53
N ALA A 36 17.11 7.80 -10.74
CA ALA A 36 17.69 8.28 -11.97
C ALA A 36 19.12 7.71 -12.19
N GLN A 37 19.92 7.63 -11.13
CA GLN A 37 21.22 6.98 -11.16
C GLN A 37 21.10 5.48 -11.50
N ASP A 38 20.15 4.74 -10.91
CA ASP A 38 19.90 3.32 -11.25
C ASP A 38 19.58 3.15 -12.74
N VAL A 39 18.88 4.11 -13.35
CA VAL A 39 18.60 4.10 -14.81
C VAL A 39 19.87 4.34 -15.61
N GLU A 40 20.70 5.32 -15.26
CA GLU A 40 21.98 5.61 -15.93
C GLU A 40 22.94 4.41 -15.87
N GLU A 41 22.94 3.69 -14.75
CA GLU A 41 23.74 2.47 -14.56
C GLU A 41 23.17 1.23 -15.25
N GLY A 42 22.02 1.36 -15.93
CA GLY A 42 21.34 0.25 -16.62
C GLY A 42 20.64 -0.74 -15.69
N LEU A 43 20.50 -0.42 -14.41
CA LEU A 43 19.85 -1.27 -13.39
C LEU A 43 18.33 -1.13 -13.46
N GLY A 44 17.84 0.08 -13.72
CA GLY A 44 16.42 0.40 -13.77
C GLY A 44 15.68 0.22 -12.45
N TYR A 45 14.38 0.50 -12.44
CA TYR A 45 13.52 0.31 -11.29
C TYR A 45 12.06 0.04 -11.69
N LEU A 46 11.30 -0.54 -10.77
CA LEU A 46 9.86 -0.79 -10.85
C LEU A 46 9.17 -0.24 -9.60
N PRO A 47 7.91 0.21 -9.73
CA PRO A 47 7.10 0.39 -10.93
C PRO A 47 7.62 1.53 -11.82
N ALA A 48 6.95 1.79 -12.96
CA ALA A 48 7.24 2.95 -13.79
C ALA A 48 7.15 4.26 -12.98
N GLY A 49 7.93 5.29 -13.34
CA GLY A 49 8.08 6.51 -12.54
C GLY A 49 6.77 7.18 -12.15
N THR A 50 5.78 7.19 -13.05
CA THR A 50 4.43 7.73 -12.79
C THR A 50 3.64 6.95 -11.73
N ASP A 51 4.02 5.71 -11.44
CA ASP A 51 3.34 4.83 -10.49
C ASP A 51 4.04 4.75 -9.13
N VAL A 52 5.26 5.27 -8.97
CA VAL A 52 6.02 5.16 -7.71
C VAL A 52 5.21 5.70 -6.52
N LEU A 53 4.58 6.85 -6.70
CA LEU A 53 3.77 7.52 -5.66
C LEU A 53 2.26 7.27 -5.82
N ARG A 54 1.84 6.29 -6.61
CA ARG A 54 0.43 6.07 -6.95
C ARG A 54 -0.47 5.85 -5.74
N ALA A 55 -0.02 5.19 -4.69
CA ALA A 55 -0.80 5.01 -3.47
C ALA A 55 -1.22 6.35 -2.84
N PHE A 56 -0.49 7.42 -3.10
CA PHE A 56 -0.75 8.77 -2.60
C PHE A 56 -1.55 9.65 -3.58
N THR A 57 -2.00 9.13 -4.72
CA THR A 57 -2.85 9.90 -5.65
C THR A 57 -4.34 9.81 -5.30
N TYR A 58 -4.73 8.94 -4.38
CA TYR A 58 -6.09 8.84 -3.86
C TYR A 58 -6.27 9.77 -2.65
N PRO A 59 -7.50 10.31 -2.41
CA PRO A 59 -7.71 11.33 -1.38
C PRO A 59 -7.25 10.87 0.00
N PHE A 60 -6.35 11.64 0.63
CA PHE A 60 -5.83 11.38 1.97
C PHE A 60 -6.94 11.30 3.03
N ASP A 61 -7.89 12.23 2.96
CA ASP A 61 -8.97 12.34 3.94
C ASP A 61 -9.99 11.20 3.84
N GLU A 62 -10.06 10.52 2.70
CA GLU A 62 -10.96 9.37 2.48
C GLU A 62 -10.36 8.04 2.90
N VAL A 63 -9.06 7.98 3.20
CA VAL A 63 -8.43 6.72 3.63
C VAL A 63 -9.06 6.21 4.91
N LYS A 64 -9.57 4.99 4.92
CA LYS A 64 -10.21 4.34 6.07
C LYS A 64 -9.68 2.93 6.34
N VAL A 65 -8.96 2.34 5.37
CA VAL A 65 -8.24 1.07 5.56
C VAL A 65 -6.81 1.24 5.07
N LEU A 66 -5.85 0.74 5.85
CA LEU A 66 -4.45 0.66 5.47
C LEU A 66 -4.06 -0.81 5.31
N ILE A 67 -3.63 -1.20 4.12
CA ILE A 67 -3.03 -2.52 3.85
C ILE A 67 -1.56 -2.32 3.50
N VAL A 68 -0.66 -2.94 4.28
CA VAL A 68 0.78 -2.73 4.11
C VAL A 68 1.43 -3.94 3.44
N GLY A 69 2.05 -3.70 2.28
CA GLY A 69 2.95 -4.62 1.60
C GLY A 69 4.42 -4.36 1.93
N GLN A 70 5.31 -5.20 1.43
CA GLN A 70 6.77 -5.06 1.63
C GLN A 70 7.39 -4.14 0.58
N ASP A 71 7.52 -4.63 -0.64
CA ASP A 71 8.08 -3.97 -1.81
C ASP A 71 7.29 -4.35 -3.07
N PRO A 72 7.45 -3.63 -4.18
CA PRO A 72 6.77 -3.95 -5.43
C PRO A 72 7.19 -5.31 -6.00
N TYR A 73 6.35 -5.91 -6.82
CA TYR A 73 6.73 -7.10 -7.59
C TYR A 73 7.94 -6.79 -8.47
N PRO A 74 9.02 -7.61 -8.40
CA PRO A 74 10.24 -7.36 -9.17
C PRO A 74 10.14 -7.79 -10.64
N THR A 75 9.05 -8.43 -11.04
CA THR A 75 8.81 -8.84 -12.42
C THR A 75 8.35 -7.63 -13.24
N PRO A 76 9.03 -7.30 -14.37
CA PRO A 76 8.60 -6.22 -15.25
C PRO A 76 7.13 -6.35 -15.67
N GLY A 77 6.42 -5.23 -15.69
CA GLY A 77 5.00 -5.16 -16.06
C GLY A 77 4.01 -5.50 -14.94
N HIS A 78 4.45 -6.08 -13.81
CA HIS A 78 3.56 -6.45 -12.70
C HIS A 78 3.25 -5.27 -11.78
N ALA A 79 4.28 -4.63 -11.24
CA ALA A 79 4.12 -3.54 -10.27
C ALA A 79 3.39 -2.34 -10.88
N MET A 80 2.46 -1.77 -10.11
CA MET A 80 1.65 -0.63 -10.52
C MET A 80 1.50 0.44 -9.41
N GLY A 81 2.38 0.43 -8.42
CA GLY A 81 2.40 1.42 -7.34
C GLY A 81 1.37 1.22 -6.22
N LEU A 82 0.64 0.12 -6.25
CA LEU A 82 -0.30 -0.31 -5.21
C LEU A 82 0.13 -1.68 -4.67
N SER A 83 0.22 -1.84 -3.36
CA SER A 83 0.63 -3.11 -2.75
C SER A 83 -0.30 -4.25 -3.16
N PHE A 84 0.28 -5.43 -3.43
CA PHE A 84 -0.43 -6.65 -3.89
C PHE A 84 -1.09 -6.55 -5.27
N SER A 85 -1.34 -5.35 -5.80
CA SER A 85 -2.01 -5.12 -7.07
C SER A 85 -1.08 -5.36 -8.27
N VAL A 86 -1.65 -5.88 -9.36
CA VAL A 86 -0.97 -5.99 -10.66
C VAL A 86 -1.84 -5.38 -11.76
N ARG A 87 -1.19 -5.00 -12.87
CA ARG A 87 -1.91 -4.42 -14.02
C ARG A 87 -2.91 -5.41 -14.62
N PRO A 88 -4.01 -4.93 -15.22
CA PRO A 88 -4.91 -5.77 -16.00
C PRO A 88 -4.16 -6.59 -17.04
N GLY A 89 -4.57 -7.85 -17.24
CA GLY A 89 -3.95 -8.76 -18.20
C GLY A 89 -2.68 -9.46 -17.71
N VAL A 90 -2.17 -9.10 -16.53
CA VAL A 90 -1.05 -9.79 -15.89
C VAL A 90 -1.54 -11.03 -15.16
N ALA A 91 -0.78 -12.13 -15.24
CA ALA A 91 -1.07 -13.33 -14.48
C ALA A 91 -1.07 -13.04 -12.97
N LEU A 92 -2.07 -13.55 -12.26
CA LEU A 92 -2.23 -13.29 -10.83
C LEU A 92 -1.05 -13.87 -10.03
N PRO A 93 -0.33 -13.04 -9.24
CA PRO A 93 0.67 -13.53 -8.32
C PRO A 93 0.07 -14.48 -7.27
N LYS A 94 0.85 -15.46 -6.81
CA LYS A 94 0.37 -16.47 -5.85
C LYS A 94 -0.20 -15.89 -4.56
N SER A 95 0.37 -14.79 -4.05
CA SER A 95 -0.17 -14.10 -2.88
C SER A 95 -1.55 -13.50 -3.16
N LEU A 96 -1.73 -12.91 -4.35
CA LEU A 96 -3.00 -12.31 -4.74
C LEU A 96 -4.09 -13.38 -4.98
N ILE A 97 -3.73 -14.52 -5.56
CA ILE A 97 -4.65 -15.67 -5.64
C ILE A 97 -5.14 -16.08 -4.25
N ASN A 98 -4.25 -16.14 -3.26
CA ASN A 98 -4.63 -16.48 -1.90
C ASN A 98 -5.50 -15.39 -1.24
N ILE A 99 -5.21 -14.11 -1.52
CA ILE A 99 -6.05 -12.98 -1.08
C ILE A 99 -7.46 -13.13 -1.65
N PHE A 100 -7.61 -13.42 -2.94
CA PHE A 100 -8.90 -13.59 -3.59
C PHE A 100 -9.66 -14.83 -3.10
N ARG A 101 -8.94 -15.91 -2.79
CA ARG A 101 -9.56 -17.08 -2.14
C ARG A 101 -10.14 -16.71 -0.77
N GLU A 102 -9.34 -16.08 0.09
CA GLU A 102 -9.80 -15.63 1.41
C GLU A 102 -10.96 -14.62 1.28
N LEU A 103 -10.91 -13.74 0.28
CA LEU A 103 -11.99 -12.79 -0.01
C LEU A 103 -13.31 -13.53 -0.30
N GLY A 104 -13.29 -14.54 -1.17
CA GLY A 104 -14.44 -15.37 -1.46
C GLY A 104 -14.95 -16.14 -0.24
N ASP A 105 -14.06 -16.73 0.54
CA ASP A 105 -14.40 -17.49 1.75
C ASP A 105 -14.94 -16.58 2.87
N ASP A 106 -14.49 -15.31 2.97
CA ASP A 106 -14.88 -14.35 4.00
C ASP A 106 -16.22 -13.67 3.73
N ILE A 107 -16.44 -13.19 2.49
CA ILE A 107 -17.62 -12.36 2.16
C ILE A 107 -18.48 -12.93 1.03
N GLY A 108 -18.17 -14.10 0.49
CA GLY A 108 -18.99 -14.81 -0.50
C GLY A 108 -18.99 -14.17 -1.89
N CYS A 109 -18.03 -13.29 -2.22
CA CYS A 109 -17.96 -12.70 -3.56
C CYS A 109 -17.28 -13.65 -4.56
N PRO A 110 -17.65 -13.57 -5.86
CA PRO A 110 -16.98 -14.30 -6.92
C PRO A 110 -15.48 -13.99 -6.96
N ALA A 111 -14.66 -14.97 -7.32
CA ALA A 111 -13.22 -14.75 -7.50
C ALA A 111 -12.96 -13.74 -8.62
N PRO A 112 -12.22 -12.64 -8.35
CA PRO A 112 -11.89 -11.66 -9.37
C PRO A 112 -11.04 -12.27 -10.49
N THR A 113 -11.28 -11.82 -11.72
CA THR A 113 -10.49 -12.23 -12.90
C THR A 113 -9.32 -11.30 -13.17
N SER A 114 -9.35 -10.08 -12.63
CA SER A 114 -8.28 -9.08 -12.73
C SER A 114 -7.56 -8.93 -11.39
N GLY A 115 -6.23 -8.73 -11.44
CA GLY A 115 -5.42 -8.42 -10.27
C GLY A 115 -5.34 -6.92 -9.95
N ASP A 116 -6.10 -6.08 -10.62
CA ASP A 116 -6.13 -4.64 -10.38
C ASP A 116 -7.01 -4.29 -9.17
N LEU A 117 -6.39 -3.85 -8.10
CA LEU A 117 -7.06 -3.46 -6.85
C LEU A 117 -7.43 -1.96 -6.79
N THR A 118 -7.36 -1.24 -7.90
CA THR A 118 -7.69 0.19 -8.00
C THR A 118 -9.08 0.52 -7.43
N ALA A 119 -10.06 -0.39 -7.61
CA ALA A 119 -11.41 -0.19 -7.06
C ALA A 119 -11.42 -0.11 -5.53
N TRP A 120 -10.54 -0.81 -4.84
CA TRP A 120 -10.39 -0.67 -3.39
C TRP A 120 -9.79 0.69 -3.02
N SER A 121 -8.74 1.13 -3.73
CA SER A 121 -8.13 2.45 -3.45
C SER A 121 -9.12 3.60 -3.65
N LYS A 122 -10.00 3.52 -4.66
CA LYS A 122 -11.08 4.49 -4.88
C LYS A 122 -12.13 4.54 -3.76
N GLN A 123 -12.15 3.56 -2.88
CA GLN A 123 -13.04 3.48 -1.72
C GLN A 123 -12.33 3.78 -0.39
N GLY A 124 -11.11 4.31 -0.44
CA GLY A 124 -10.34 4.69 0.73
C GLY A 124 -9.51 3.55 1.33
N VAL A 125 -9.15 2.53 0.53
CA VAL A 125 -8.14 1.54 0.93
C VAL A 125 -6.76 2.01 0.44
N CYS A 126 -5.90 2.40 1.37
CA CYS A 126 -4.51 2.73 1.08
C CYS A 126 -3.70 1.42 0.95
N LEU A 127 -3.35 1.07 -0.29
CA LEU A 127 -2.53 -0.09 -0.63
C LEU A 127 -1.06 0.33 -0.70
N LEU A 128 -0.39 0.34 0.45
CA LEU A 128 0.94 0.93 0.61
C LEU A 128 2.02 -0.13 0.76
N ASN A 129 3.06 -0.09 -0.07
CA ASN A 129 4.30 -0.84 0.20
C ASN A 129 5.19 -0.05 1.17
N ARG A 130 5.96 -0.75 2.02
CA ARG A 130 6.98 -0.10 2.89
C ARG A 130 8.12 0.48 2.08
N VAL A 131 8.49 -0.18 0.99
CA VAL A 131 9.49 0.27 0.02
C VAL A 131 8.78 0.45 -1.30
N LEU A 132 8.86 1.65 -1.91
CA LEU A 132 8.01 1.99 -3.05
C LEU A 132 8.61 1.57 -4.40
N THR A 133 9.88 1.18 -4.43
CA THR A 133 10.56 0.77 -5.66
C THR A 133 11.41 -0.48 -5.46
N VAL A 134 11.75 -1.15 -6.55
CA VAL A 134 12.60 -2.33 -6.57
C VAL A 134 13.33 -2.40 -7.91
N ARG A 135 14.55 -2.96 -7.97
CA ARG A 135 15.21 -3.27 -9.26
C ARG A 135 14.53 -4.47 -9.94
N PRO A 136 14.42 -4.48 -11.27
CA PRO A 136 13.90 -5.62 -12.01
C PRO A 136 14.63 -6.91 -11.63
N GLY A 137 13.87 -7.96 -11.31
CA GLY A 137 14.42 -9.28 -10.95
C GLY A 137 15.11 -9.38 -9.58
N ALA A 138 15.22 -8.28 -8.82
CA ALA A 138 15.98 -8.24 -7.56
C ALA A 138 15.09 -7.82 -6.36
N PRO A 139 14.31 -8.76 -5.76
CA PRO A 139 13.46 -8.45 -4.61
C PRO A 139 14.26 -7.78 -3.48
N ALA A 140 13.61 -6.84 -2.77
CA ALA A 140 14.18 -6.10 -1.65
C ALA A 140 15.43 -5.25 -1.96
N SER A 141 15.78 -5.02 -3.24
CA SER A 141 16.99 -4.29 -3.66
C SER A 141 17.01 -2.83 -3.20
N HIS A 142 15.87 -2.21 -2.92
CA HIS A 142 15.78 -0.85 -2.40
C HIS A 142 15.40 -0.77 -0.92
N ARG A 143 15.37 -1.91 -0.21
CA ARG A 143 15.16 -1.93 1.24
C ARG A 143 16.33 -1.20 1.95
N GLY A 144 16.01 -0.38 2.94
CA GLY A 144 17.00 0.41 3.68
C GLY A 144 17.61 1.59 2.89
N ARG A 145 17.06 1.92 1.71
CA ARG A 145 17.52 3.06 0.92
C ARG A 145 16.80 4.37 1.28
N GLY A 146 15.75 4.31 2.13
CA GLY A 146 15.06 5.49 2.69
C GLY A 146 13.56 5.57 2.41
N TRP A 147 13.00 4.68 1.58
CA TRP A 147 11.55 4.65 1.37
C TRP A 147 10.77 4.40 2.67
N GLU A 148 11.36 3.65 3.60
CA GLU A 148 10.76 3.36 4.89
C GLU A 148 10.50 4.61 5.73
N GLU A 149 11.33 5.66 5.61
CA GLU A 149 11.13 6.96 6.25
C GLU A 149 9.90 7.66 5.66
N VAL A 150 9.80 7.71 4.34
CA VAL A 150 8.67 8.32 3.63
C VAL A 150 7.35 7.63 3.97
N THR A 151 7.34 6.30 3.91
CA THR A 151 6.13 5.52 4.20
C THR A 151 5.78 5.50 5.68
N GLN A 152 6.77 5.68 6.57
CA GLN A 152 6.52 5.86 8.00
C GLN A 152 5.83 7.21 8.26
N CYS A 153 6.30 8.29 7.65
CA CYS A 153 5.66 9.61 7.73
C CYS A 153 4.20 9.53 7.25
N ALA A 154 3.95 8.82 6.15
CA ALA A 154 2.60 8.58 5.63
C ALA A 154 1.68 7.86 6.64
N ILE A 155 2.18 6.79 7.26
CA ILE A 155 1.45 6.00 8.26
C ILE A 155 1.17 6.85 9.50
N ASP A 156 2.17 7.55 10.02
CA ASP A 156 2.04 8.41 11.19
C ASP A 156 0.99 9.54 10.93
N ALA A 157 0.98 10.10 9.73
CA ALA A 157 -0.01 11.10 9.33
C ALA A 157 -1.44 10.51 9.29
N LEU A 158 -1.63 9.29 8.78
CA LEU A 158 -2.94 8.61 8.79
C LEU A 158 -3.44 8.39 10.22
N VAL A 159 -2.58 7.93 11.12
CA VAL A 159 -2.90 7.69 12.54
C VAL A 159 -3.23 8.99 13.27
N ALA A 160 -2.56 10.09 12.91
CA ALA A 160 -2.77 11.40 13.52
C ALA A 160 -4.04 12.11 13.07
N ARG A 161 -4.72 11.66 12.01
CA ARG A 161 -5.91 12.33 11.46
C ARG A 161 -7.03 12.47 12.47
N ARG A 162 -7.71 13.63 12.39
CA ARG A 162 -8.87 13.94 13.24
C ARG A 162 -10.04 14.39 12.37
N ARG A 163 -11.25 14.15 12.85
CA ARG A 163 -12.49 14.74 12.32
C ARG A 163 -12.60 16.20 12.77
N PRO A 164 -13.49 17.00 12.15
CA PRO A 164 -13.72 18.37 12.58
C PRO A 164 -14.15 18.53 14.05
N ASP A 165 -14.75 17.50 14.64
CA ASP A 165 -15.14 17.46 16.05
C ASP A 165 -13.99 17.09 17.01
N GLY A 166 -12.76 16.91 16.48
CA GLY A 166 -11.58 16.53 17.24
C GLY A 166 -11.44 15.01 17.49
N SER A 167 -12.47 14.21 17.20
CA SER A 167 -12.40 12.76 17.31
C SER A 167 -11.45 12.17 16.25
N ARG A 168 -11.01 10.94 16.44
CA ARG A 168 -10.15 10.26 15.45
C ARG A 168 -10.89 10.00 14.16
N ALA A 169 -10.23 10.21 13.05
CA ALA A 169 -10.73 9.76 11.77
C ALA A 169 -10.75 8.22 11.72
N PRO A 170 -11.77 7.59 11.11
CA PRO A 170 -11.83 6.14 11.00
C PRO A 170 -10.61 5.58 10.27
N LEU A 171 -10.00 4.56 10.87
CA LEU A 171 -8.88 3.84 10.26
C LEU A 171 -8.84 2.41 10.81
N VAL A 172 -8.61 1.45 9.93
CA VAL A 172 -8.34 0.05 10.27
C VAL A 172 -7.07 -0.36 9.53
N ALA A 173 -6.13 -1.01 10.23
CA ALA A 173 -4.91 -1.52 9.62
C ALA A 173 -5.00 -3.04 9.42
N ILE A 174 -4.72 -3.50 8.20
CA ILE A 174 -4.58 -4.93 7.87
C ILE A 174 -3.10 -5.22 7.67
N LEU A 175 -2.53 -6.05 8.52
CA LEU A 175 -1.10 -6.32 8.57
C LEU A 175 -0.82 -7.80 8.28
N TRP A 176 -0.41 -8.10 7.06
CA TRP A 176 -0.10 -9.45 6.60
C TRP A 176 1.38 -9.76 6.68
N GLY A 177 1.75 -10.65 7.60
CA GLY A 177 3.11 -11.11 7.82
C GLY A 177 3.91 -10.25 8.82
N LYS A 178 5.05 -10.78 9.23
CA LYS A 178 5.87 -10.19 10.31
C LYS A 178 6.36 -8.77 10.01
N ASP A 179 6.77 -8.50 8.77
CA ASP A 179 7.28 -7.18 8.38
C ASP A 179 6.18 -6.10 8.51
N ALA A 180 4.96 -6.37 8.02
CA ALA A 180 3.84 -5.46 8.21
C ALA A 180 3.46 -5.33 9.71
N GLN A 181 3.45 -6.44 10.46
CA GLN A 181 3.12 -6.45 11.88
C GLN A 181 4.14 -5.70 12.76
N SER A 182 5.38 -5.52 12.30
CA SER A 182 6.37 -4.69 13.00
C SER A 182 5.95 -3.21 13.12
N LEU A 183 4.95 -2.79 12.35
CA LEU A 183 4.37 -1.44 12.42
C LEU A 183 3.35 -1.27 13.56
N ALA A 184 2.89 -2.34 14.19
CA ALA A 184 1.86 -2.29 15.22
C ALA A 184 2.13 -1.24 16.33
N PRO A 185 3.38 -1.08 16.86
CA PRO A 185 3.66 -0.04 17.85
C PRO A 185 3.46 1.40 17.35
N ARG A 186 3.47 1.62 16.04
CA ARG A 186 3.31 2.95 15.41
C ARG A 186 1.86 3.30 15.13
N LEU A 187 0.96 2.33 15.20
CA LEU A 187 -0.46 2.51 14.88
C LEU A 187 -1.30 3.02 16.05
N GLY A 188 -0.71 3.17 17.24
CA GLY A 188 -1.40 3.67 18.43
C GLY A 188 -2.67 2.86 18.74
N GLU A 189 -3.82 3.51 18.81
CA GLU A 189 -5.11 2.86 19.08
C GLU A 189 -5.87 2.46 17.79
N THR A 190 -5.23 2.54 16.61
CA THR A 190 -5.85 2.08 15.36
C THR A 190 -6.12 0.58 15.46
N PRO A 191 -7.35 0.11 15.23
CA PRO A 191 -7.65 -1.32 15.19
C PRO A 191 -6.81 -2.06 14.17
N ILE A 192 -6.21 -3.18 14.58
CA ILE A 192 -5.32 -3.99 13.74
C ILE A 192 -5.92 -5.36 13.49
N ILE A 193 -5.92 -5.77 12.23
CA ILE A 193 -6.22 -7.13 11.80
C ILE A 193 -4.90 -7.74 11.33
N ALA A 194 -4.30 -8.59 12.18
CA ALA A 194 -3.04 -9.23 11.89
C ALA A 194 -3.22 -10.70 11.52
N SER A 195 -2.49 -11.16 10.51
CA SER A 195 -2.41 -12.57 10.14
C SER A 195 -1.06 -12.89 9.50
N PRO A 196 -0.69 -14.17 9.31
CA PRO A 196 0.42 -14.54 8.45
C PRO A 196 0.28 -13.95 7.05
N HIS A 197 1.40 -13.84 6.33
CA HIS A 197 1.41 -13.31 4.96
C HIS A 197 0.64 -14.24 3.99
N PRO A 198 -0.07 -13.70 2.97
CA PRO A 198 -0.83 -14.50 1.99
C PRO A 198 0.03 -15.33 1.03
N SER A 199 1.36 -15.31 1.14
CA SER A 199 2.22 -16.15 0.30
C SER A 199 1.96 -17.65 0.51
N PRO A 200 2.19 -18.50 -0.48
CA PRO A 200 2.03 -19.95 -0.34
C PRO A 200 2.82 -20.57 0.83
N LEU A 201 3.93 -19.92 1.24
CA LEU A 201 4.77 -20.38 2.35
C LEU A 201 4.11 -20.23 3.72
N SER A 202 3.10 -19.37 3.85
CA SER A 202 2.51 -19.00 5.14
C SER A 202 0.98 -18.95 5.16
N ALA A 203 0.31 -18.97 4.01
CA ALA A 203 -1.14 -18.80 3.94
C ALA A 203 -1.91 -19.85 4.77
N TYR A 204 -1.46 -21.10 4.77
CA TYR A 204 -2.07 -22.17 5.57
C TYR A 204 -1.74 -22.12 7.07
N ARG A 205 -0.92 -21.17 7.51
CA ARG A 205 -0.55 -20.99 8.93
C ARG A 205 -1.42 -19.96 9.65
N GLY A 206 -2.60 -19.62 9.08
CA GLY A 206 -3.58 -18.72 9.69
C GLY A 206 -3.86 -17.44 8.90
N PHE A 207 -3.45 -17.33 7.63
CA PHE A 207 -4.00 -16.31 6.72
C PHE A 207 -5.40 -16.72 6.28
N PHE A 208 -5.57 -17.96 5.78
CA PHE A 208 -6.89 -18.49 5.48
C PHE A 208 -7.72 -18.62 6.76
N GLY A 209 -8.95 -18.12 6.71
CA GLY A 209 -9.87 -18.03 7.84
C GLY A 209 -9.62 -16.84 8.77
N SER A 210 -8.68 -15.93 8.45
CA SER A 210 -8.45 -14.71 9.24
C SER A 210 -9.54 -13.66 9.06
N ARG A 211 -10.35 -13.77 8.00
CA ARG A 211 -11.52 -12.95 7.68
C ARG A 211 -11.25 -11.45 7.73
N PRO A 212 -10.22 -10.95 7.02
CA PRO A 212 -9.79 -9.56 7.17
C PRO A 212 -10.80 -8.56 6.61
N PHE A 213 -11.56 -8.92 5.60
CA PHE A 213 -12.45 -8.03 4.88
C PHE A 213 -13.73 -7.74 5.67
N SER A 214 -14.42 -8.78 6.14
CA SER A 214 -15.63 -8.64 6.97
C SER A 214 -15.29 -7.98 8.31
N ARG A 215 -14.17 -8.36 8.94
CA ARG A 215 -13.69 -7.74 10.19
C ARG A 215 -13.34 -6.27 10.01
N ALA A 216 -12.69 -5.88 8.90
CA ALA A 216 -12.40 -4.48 8.62
C ALA A 216 -13.69 -3.67 8.49
N ASN A 217 -14.70 -4.20 7.81
CA ASN A 217 -15.99 -3.54 7.69
C ASN A 217 -16.71 -3.40 9.04
N ALA A 218 -16.68 -4.43 9.90
CA ALA A 218 -17.24 -4.34 11.24
C ALA A 218 -16.57 -3.23 12.06
N LEU A 219 -15.22 -3.19 12.08
CA LEU A 219 -14.46 -2.16 12.80
C LEU A 219 -14.66 -0.74 12.24
N LEU A 220 -14.91 -0.61 10.92
CA LEU A 220 -15.25 0.69 10.32
C LEU A 220 -16.64 1.17 10.76
N VAL A 221 -17.61 0.26 10.81
CA VAL A 221 -18.98 0.56 11.28
C VAL A 221 -18.95 0.99 12.75
N GLU A 222 -18.18 0.31 13.62
CA GLU A 222 -17.98 0.69 15.02
C GLU A 222 -17.40 2.12 15.16
N GLN A 223 -16.56 2.54 14.20
CA GLN A 223 -16.01 3.90 14.13
C GLN A 223 -16.94 4.91 13.45
N GLY A 224 -18.18 4.51 13.08
CA GLY A 224 -19.17 5.36 12.41
C GLY A 224 -18.83 5.65 10.94
N ALA A 225 -18.07 4.78 10.29
CA ALA A 225 -17.74 4.87 8.86
C ALA A 225 -18.49 3.81 8.04
N ARG A 226 -18.66 4.08 6.75
CA ARG A 226 -19.15 3.05 5.81
C ARG A 226 -18.07 2.00 5.57
N GLY A 227 -18.48 0.75 5.47
CA GLY A 227 -17.62 -0.33 5.03
C GLY A 227 -17.08 -0.12 3.60
N VAL A 228 -16.19 -0.99 3.19
CA VAL A 228 -15.64 -1.10 1.84
C VAL A 228 -16.45 -2.17 1.09
N ASP A 229 -16.83 -1.89 -0.15
CA ASP A 229 -17.22 -2.93 -1.08
C ASP A 229 -15.97 -3.59 -1.64
N TRP A 230 -15.67 -4.76 -1.14
CA TRP A 230 -14.46 -5.49 -1.51
C TRP A 230 -14.61 -6.26 -2.83
N SER A 231 -15.79 -6.28 -3.45
CA SER A 231 -15.98 -6.92 -4.75
C SER A 231 -15.15 -6.21 -5.83
N LEU A 232 -14.58 -7.00 -6.71
CA LEU A 232 -13.83 -6.54 -7.89
C LEU A 232 -14.56 -7.09 -9.12
N SER A 233 -15.53 -6.32 -9.61
CA SER A 233 -16.29 -6.63 -10.83
C SER A 233 -15.53 -6.19 -12.08
#